data_b0f1b1afab8e624d4f54507fbcaa1830
#
_entry.id   b0f1b1afab8e624d4f54507fbcaa1830
#
_cell.length_a   1.000
_cell.length_b   1.000
_cell.length_c   1.000
_cell.angle_alpha   90.00
_cell.angle_beta   90.00
_cell.angle_gamma   90.00
#
_symmetry.space_group_name_H-M   'P 1'
#
loop_
_entity.id
_entity.type
_entity.pdbx_description
1 polymer ?
#
loop_
_entity_poly.entity_id
_entity_poly.type
_entity_poly.pdbx_seq_one_letter_code
_entity_poly.pdbx_strand_id
1 'polypeptide(L)'
;FDVVYAGAQKNMGPAGTTLVIVKDEILGKSGRQIPSMLDYQIHADKGSMFNTPPVFAVYVSMLTLEWLKENGGVTGIEKANEEKAALLYAEIDNNPSFVGFAAKEDRSKMNVTFNLTDASLKEKFDSLCVAAGISALNGHRSVGGYRASIYNALPLESVNVLIKAMQDLNK
;
A
#
# COMPACT_ATOMS: atom_id res chain seq x y z
N PHE A 1 10.13 15.20 13.68
CA PHE A 1 11.12 14.22 13.20
C PHE A 1 12.24 14.98 12.49
N ASP A 2 13.47 14.52 12.65
CA ASP A 2 14.65 15.13 12.03
C ASP A 2 14.96 14.53 10.66
N VAL A 3 14.61 13.25 10.48
CA VAL A 3 14.67 12.51 9.22
C VAL A 3 13.40 11.68 9.03
N VAL A 4 12.83 11.75 7.84
CA VAL A 4 11.73 10.88 7.39
C VAL A 4 12.14 10.26 6.06
N TYR A 5 11.95 8.96 5.90
CA TYR A 5 12.21 8.30 4.62
C TYR A 5 11.08 7.34 4.24
N ALA A 6 10.86 7.18 2.95
CA ALA A 6 9.86 6.28 2.41
C ALA A 6 10.30 5.70 1.06
N GLY A 7 10.30 4.38 0.94
CA GLY A 7 10.46 3.73 -0.36
C GLY A 7 9.21 3.89 -1.23
N ALA A 8 9.40 4.19 -2.51
CA ALA A 8 8.30 4.47 -3.43
C ALA A 8 7.45 3.25 -3.81
N GLN A 9 7.96 2.05 -3.66
CA GLN A 9 7.52 0.77 -4.26
C GLN A 9 6.05 0.35 -4.06
N LYS A 10 5.18 1.25 -3.62
CA LYS A 10 3.73 1.02 -3.45
C LYS A 10 2.94 2.25 -3.90
N ASN A 11 2.60 3.16 -2.98
CA ASN A 11 1.73 4.30 -3.27
C ASN A 11 2.40 5.45 -4.04
N MET A 12 3.73 5.52 -4.07
CA MET A 12 4.46 6.58 -4.75
C MET A 12 5.09 6.15 -6.09
N GLY A 13 5.11 4.86 -6.41
CA GLY A 13 5.69 4.37 -7.65
C GLY A 13 6.33 2.99 -7.55
N PRO A 14 7.24 2.62 -8.46
CA PRO A 14 7.94 1.34 -8.49
C PRO A 14 9.06 1.28 -7.43
N ALA A 15 9.60 0.08 -7.24
CA ALA A 15 10.84 -0.10 -6.48
C ALA A 15 12.02 0.61 -7.16
N GLY A 16 12.99 1.06 -6.36
CA GLY A 16 14.23 1.68 -6.83
C GLY A 16 14.38 3.16 -6.44
N THR A 17 13.34 3.81 -5.94
CA THR A 17 13.40 5.19 -5.47
C THR A 17 13.01 5.25 -3.99
N THR A 18 13.76 6.05 -3.23
CA THR A 18 13.46 6.36 -1.83
C THR A 18 13.39 7.88 -1.66
N LEU A 19 12.26 8.37 -1.18
CA LEU A 19 12.13 9.75 -0.74
C LEU A 19 12.76 9.90 0.64
N VAL A 20 13.62 10.91 0.82
CA VAL A 20 14.20 11.27 2.12
C VAL A 20 13.96 12.76 2.38
N ILE A 21 13.39 13.07 3.52
CA ILE A 21 13.18 14.43 4.01
C ILE A 21 14.06 14.60 5.23
N VAL A 22 14.94 15.57 5.21
CA VAL A 22 15.93 15.83 6.27
C VAL A 22 15.84 17.31 6.64
N LYS A 23 15.89 17.63 7.93
CA LYS A 23 16.03 19.01 8.37
C LYS A 23 17.42 19.53 7.98
N ASP A 24 17.49 20.73 7.40
CA ASP A 24 18.74 21.35 6.96
C ASP A 24 19.74 21.51 8.12
N GLU A 25 19.25 21.77 9.31
CA GLU A 25 20.08 21.99 10.51
C GLU A 25 20.86 20.77 10.99
N ILE A 26 20.53 19.54 10.53
CA ILE A 26 21.26 18.32 10.91
C ILE A 26 22.20 17.80 9.81
N LEU A 27 22.10 18.35 8.59
CA LEU A 27 22.99 17.97 7.49
C LEU A 27 24.46 18.26 7.84
N GLY A 28 25.35 17.34 7.49
CA GLY A 28 26.79 17.47 7.76
C GLY A 28 27.22 17.39 9.22
N LYS A 29 26.28 17.15 10.17
CA LYS A 29 26.57 17.18 11.62
C LYS A 29 26.69 15.81 12.27
N SER A 30 26.99 14.74 11.52
CA SER A 30 27.10 13.39 12.08
C SER A 30 28.25 13.22 13.08
N GLY A 31 29.27 14.07 13.02
CA GLY A 31 30.50 13.97 13.83
C GLY A 31 31.32 12.69 13.59
N ARG A 32 30.99 11.90 12.58
CA ARG A 32 31.62 10.64 12.23
C ARG A 32 32.14 10.68 10.78
N GLN A 33 33.21 9.93 10.54
CA GLN A 33 33.61 9.64 9.16
C GLN A 33 32.63 8.60 8.59
N ILE A 34 31.86 9.01 7.60
CA ILE A 34 30.90 8.16 6.90
C ILE A 34 31.27 8.11 5.40
N PRO A 35 31.03 6.98 4.72
CA PRO A 35 31.19 6.92 3.27
C PRO A 35 30.32 7.98 2.59
N SER A 36 30.84 8.59 1.52
CA SER A 36 30.14 9.67 0.79
C SER A 36 28.73 9.29 0.32
N MET A 37 28.51 8.02 -0.04
CA MET A 37 27.19 7.52 -0.42
C MET A 37 26.17 7.50 0.72
N LEU A 38 26.59 7.58 1.97
CA LEU A 38 25.75 7.60 3.16
C LEU A 38 25.61 9.02 3.75
N ASP A 39 26.25 10.03 3.13
CA ASP A 39 26.22 11.41 3.58
C ASP A 39 25.12 12.20 2.88
N TYR A 40 24.05 12.47 3.58
CA TYR A 40 22.91 13.24 3.04
C TYR A 40 23.29 14.67 2.61
N GLN A 41 24.32 15.29 3.22
CA GLN A 41 24.79 16.59 2.79
C GLN A 41 25.27 16.54 1.33
N ILE A 42 26.05 15.54 0.96
CA ILE A 42 26.56 15.38 -0.40
C ILE A 42 25.39 15.19 -1.40
N HIS A 43 24.41 14.38 -1.04
CA HIS A 43 23.23 14.18 -1.89
C HIS A 43 22.41 15.45 -2.05
N ALA A 44 22.23 16.24 -0.98
CA ALA A 44 21.54 17.53 -1.03
C ALA A 44 22.26 18.54 -1.93
N ASP A 45 23.58 18.68 -1.76
CA ASP A 45 24.43 19.60 -2.55
C ASP A 45 24.45 19.27 -4.04
N LYS A 46 24.23 18.00 -4.38
CA LYS A 46 24.18 17.49 -5.77
C LYS A 46 22.74 17.34 -6.31
N GLY A 47 21.73 17.87 -5.64
CA GLY A 47 20.33 17.77 -6.06
C GLY A 47 19.88 16.32 -6.28
N SER A 48 20.31 15.41 -5.39
CA SER A 48 20.10 13.96 -5.45
C SER A 48 20.77 13.26 -6.63
N MET A 49 21.69 13.92 -7.33
CA MET A 49 22.40 13.42 -8.51
C MET A 49 23.89 13.15 -8.24
N PHE A 50 24.26 12.78 -7.03
CA PHE A 50 25.64 12.43 -6.69
C PHE A 50 26.16 11.22 -7.48
N ASN A 51 25.27 10.25 -7.72
CA ASN A 51 25.49 9.10 -8.62
C ASN A 51 24.41 9.07 -9.70
N THR A 52 24.57 8.24 -10.72
CA THR A 52 23.55 8.01 -11.73
C THR A 52 22.26 7.50 -11.07
N PRO A 53 21.14 8.24 -11.19
CA PRO A 53 19.88 7.86 -10.54
C PRO A 53 19.19 6.70 -11.27
N PRO A 54 18.28 5.96 -10.63
CA PRO A 54 17.41 4.99 -11.27
C PRO A 54 16.33 5.73 -12.07
N VAL A 55 16.69 6.24 -13.26
CA VAL A 55 15.88 7.18 -14.06
C VAL A 55 14.44 6.73 -14.25
N PHE A 56 14.22 5.47 -14.62
CA PHE A 56 12.86 4.94 -14.82
C PHE A 56 12.03 5.03 -13.53
N ALA A 57 12.59 4.59 -12.39
CA ALA A 57 11.87 4.60 -11.11
C ALA A 57 11.54 6.04 -10.65
N VAL A 58 12.46 6.98 -10.84
CA VAL A 58 12.23 8.41 -10.54
C VAL A 58 11.14 8.98 -11.44
N TYR A 59 11.20 8.73 -12.74
CA TYR A 59 10.23 9.21 -13.72
C TYR A 59 8.81 8.69 -13.42
N VAL A 60 8.66 7.39 -13.19
CA VAL A 60 7.34 6.82 -12.86
C VAL A 60 6.84 7.32 -11.51
N SER A 61 7.72 7.50 -10.51
CA SER A 61 7.32 8.13 -9.24
C SER A 61 6.81 9.55 -9.44
N MET A 62 7.44 10.34 -10.30
CA MET A 62 6.99 11.68 -10.66
C MET A 62 5.57 11.64 -11.24
N LEU A 63 5.34 10.79 -12.26
CA LEU A 63 4.01 10.63 -12.87
C LEU A 63 2.94 10.19 -11.87
N THR A 64 3.29 9.29 -10.94
CA THR A 64 2.38 8.83 -9.89
C THR A 64 2.01 9.96 -8.93
N LEU A 65 2.97 10.83 -8.58
CA LEU A 65 2.72 11.97 -7.71
C LEU A 65 1.94 13.09 -8.42
N GLU A 66 2.14 13.29 -9.72
CA GLU A 66 1.33 14.19 -10.54
C GLU A 66 -0.12 13.70 -10.60
N TRP A 67 -0.33 12.41 -10.90
CA TRP A 67 -1.63 11.79 -10.85
C TRP A 67 -2.31 11.95 -9.47
N LEU A 68 -1.57 11.74 -8.38
CA LEU A 68 -2.09 11.95 -7.02
C LEU A 68 -2.56 13.39 -6.82
N LYS A 69 -1.78 14.36 -7.28
CA LYS A 69 -2.10 15.80 -7.19
C LYS A 69 -3.37 16.13 -7.98
N GLU A 70 -3.51 15.61 -9.19
CA GLU A 70 -4.67 15.80 -10.06
C GLU A 70 -5.95 15.18 -9.47
N ASN A 71 -5.82 14.10 -8.69
CA ASN A 71 -6.93 13.44 -8.00
C ASN A 71 -7.21 14.00 -6.58
N GLY A 72 -6.90 15.28 -6.35
CA GLY A 72 -7.22 16.00 -5.11
C GLY A 72 -6.17 15.86 -4.01
N GLY A 73 -4.97 15.38 -4.34
CA GLY A 73 -3.84 15.24 -3.42
C GLY A 73 -4.12 14.26 -2.29
N VAL A 74 -3.50 14.49 -1.14
CA VAL A 74 -3.64 13.61 0.04
C VAL A 74 -5.10 13.50 0.50
N THR A 75 -5.81 14.63 0.58
CA THR A 75 -7.20 14.66 1.04
C THR A 75 -8.16 13.92 0.11
N GLY A 76 -7.98 14.08 -1.21
CA GLY A 76 -8.81 13.37 -2.19
C GLY A 76 -8.61 11.85 -2.13
N ILE A 77 -7.35 11.42 -2.08
CA ILE A 77 -7.01 10.00 -1.98
C ILE A 77 -7.40 9.40 -0.62
N GLU A 78 -7.28 10.15 0.47
CA GLU A 78 -7.73 9.70 1.79
C GLU A 78 -9.21 9.34 1.75
N LYS A 79 -10.06 10.23 1.21
CA LYS A 79 -11.49 9.99 1.07
C LYS A 79 -11.79 8.73 0.23
N ALA A 80 -11.12 8.58 -0.91
CA ALA A 80 -11.29 7.41 -1.76
C ALA A 80 -10.85 6.10 -1.07
N ASN A 81 -9.76 6.13 -0.29
CA ASN A 81 -9.30 4.98 0.46
C ASN A 81 -10.23 4.63 1.63
N GLU A 82 -10.79 5.63 2.29
CA GLU A 82 -11.80 5.43 3.35
C GLU A 82 -13.05 4.76 2.79
N GLU A 83 -13.56 5.20 1.66
CA GLU A 83 -14.71 4.60 0.99
C GLU A 83 -14.45 3.12 0.63
N LYS A 84 -13.33 2.83 -0.02
CA LYS A 84 -12.93 1.45 -0.36
C LYS A 84 -12.84 0.55 0.86
N ALA A 85 -12.16 1.03 1.91
CA ALA A 85 -11.98 0.27 3.15
C ALA A 85 -13.31 0.04 3.88
N ALA A 86 -14.15 1.08 3.98
CA ALA A 86 -15.44 1.00 4.65
C ALA A 86 -16.35 -0.05 4.00
N LEU A 87 -16.44 -0.07 2.67
CA LEU A 87 -17.24 -1.04 1.93
C LEU A 87 -16.75 -2.47 2.15
N LEU A 88 -15.45 -2.71 2.06
CA LEU A 88 -14.90 -4.05 2.22
C LEU A 88 -15.02 -4.55 3.68
N TYR A 89 -14.76 -3.69 4.67
CA TYR A 89 -14.95 -4.06 6.07
C TYR A 89 -16.42 -4.26 6.44
N ALA A 90 -17.33 -3.49 5.84
CA ALA A 90 -18.77 -3.72 6.03
C ALA A 90 -19.19 -5.11 5.52
N GLU A 91 -18.69 -5.55 4.36
CA GLU A 91 -18.93 -6.91 3.87
C GLU A 91 -18.35 -7.95 4.84
N ILE A 92 -17.09 -7.80 5.28
CA ILE A 92 -16.44 -8.74 6.22
C ILE A 92 -17.22 -8.85 7.53
N ASP A 93 -17.69 -7.73 8.08
CA ASP A 93 -18.37 -7.69 9.38
C ASP A 93 -19.81 -8.22 9.33
N ASN A 94 -20.48 -8.16 8.17
CA ASN A 94 -21.87 -8.59 8.00
C ASN A 94 -22.01 -9.97 7.36
N ASN A 95 -20.95 -10.49 6.75
CA ASN A 95 -20.98 -11.80 6.08
C ASN A 95 -20.47 -12.90 7.03
N PRO A 96 -21.32 -13.87 7.42
CA PRO A 96 -20.97 -14.87 8.43
C PRO A 96 -19.82 -15.81 8.03
N SER A 97 -19.48 -15.87 6.75
CA SER A 97 -18.37 -16.68 6.26
C SER A 97 -17.00 -16.05 6.47
N PHE A 98 -16.94 -14.77 6.91
CA PHE A 98 -15.69 -14.02 7.06
C PHE A 98 -15.56 -13.44 8.46
N VAL A 99 -14.31 -13.20 8.85
CA VAL A 99 -13.94 -12.49 10.08
C VAL A 99 -12.72 -11.62 9.83
N GLY A 100 -12.76 -10.37 10.30
CA GLY A 100 -11.61 -9.46 10.25
C GLY A 100 -10.47 -9.97 11.14
N PHE A 101 -9.23 -9.87 10.65
CA PHE A 101 -8.06 -10.28 11.42
C PHE A 101 -7.66 -9.24 12.46
N ALA A 102 -7.67 -7.95 12.09
CA ALA A 102 -7.32 -6.84 12.98
C ALA A 102 -8.52 -6.41 13.83
N ALA A 103 -8.28 -5.96 15.06
CA ALA A 103 -9.27 -5.28 15.87
C ALA A 103 -9.80 -4.04 15.12
N LYS A 104 -11.06 -3.65 15.37
CA LYS A 104 -11.72 -2.61 14.56
C LYS A 104 -10.99 -1.28 14.58
N GLU A 105 -10.44 -0.92 15.74
CA GLU A 105 -9.67 0.30 15.97
C GLU A 105 -8.30 0.34 15.28
N ASP A 106 -7.74 -0.85 14.96
CA ASP A 106 -6.42 -1.00 14.36
C ASP A 106 -6.47 -1.34 12.87
N ARG A 107 -7.65 -1.27 12.25
CA ARG A 107 -7.86 -1.65 10.86
C ARG A 107 -7.16 -0.70 9.89
N SER A 108 -6.35 -1.26 8.99
CA SER A 108 -5.70 -0.49 7.92
C SER A 108 -6.70 -0.14 6.82
N LYS A 109 -6.65 1.11 6.33
CA LYS A 109 -7.39 1.56 5.14
C LYS A 109 -6.74 1.11 3.81
N MET A 110 -5.54 0.51 3.87
CA MET A 110 -4.73 0.15 2.69
C MET A 110 -4.52 -1.35 2.52
N ASN A 111 -4.54 -2.11 3.63
CA ASN A 111 -4.36 -3.55 3.66
C ASN A 111 -5.44 -4.16 4.53
N VAL A 112 -6.52 -4.58 3.90
CA VAL A 112 -7.64 -5.25 4.59
C VAL A 112 -7.29 -6.72 4.78
N THR A 113 -7.19 -7.16 6.04
CA THR A 113 -6.87 -8.53 6.41
C THR A 113 -8.08 -9.23 7.02
N PHE A 114 -8.33 -10.46 6.56
CA PHE A 114 -9.49 -11.24 6.99
C PHE A 114 -9.24 -12.75 6.84
N ASN A 115 -10.07 -13.53 7.50
CA ASN A 115 -10.08 -15.00 7.43
C ASN A 115 -11.47 -15.50 7.07
N LEU A 116 -11.55 -16.75 6.61
CA LEU A 116 -12.79 -17.51 6.61
C LEU A 116 -13.09 -17.98 8.03
N THR A 117 -14.37 -18.00 8.39
CA THR A 117 -14.84 -18.57 9.66
C THR A 117 -14.84 -20.11 9.62
N ASP A 118 -14.98 -20.68 8.42
CA ASP A 118 -14.87 -22.13 8.14
C ASP A 118 -13.78 -22.37 7.08
N ALA A 119 -12.72 -23.07 7.47
CA ALA A 119 -11.60 -23.39 6.59
C ALA A 119 -11.99 -24.31 5.41
N SER A 120 -13.08 -25.06 5.51
CA SER A 120 -13.58 -25.91 4.42
C SER A 120 -14.06 -25.12 3.20
N LEU A 121 -14.39 -23.84 3.38
CA LEU A 121 -14.81 -22.94 2.30
C LEU A 121 -13.65 -22.39 1.45
N LYS A 122 -12.41 -22.69 1.84
CA LYS A 122 -11.23 -22.10 1.20
C LYS A 122 -11.16 -22.37 -0.31
N GLU A 123 -11.30 -23.60 -0.71
CA GLU A 123 -11.21 -24.00 -2.13
C GLU A 123 -12.32 -23.35 -2.98
N LYS A 124 -13.55 -23.28 -2.43
CA LYS A 124 -14.67 -22.61 -3.10
C LYS A 124 -14.41 -21.12 -3.26
N PHE A 125 -13.95 -20.44 -2.19
CA PHE A 125 -13.66 -19.01 -2.24
C PHE A 125 -12.48 -18.67 -3.17
N ASP A 126 -11.40 -19.44 -3.10
CA ASP A 126 -10.25 -19.26 -4.00
C ASP A 126 -10.66 -19.43 -5.48
N SER A 127 -11.53 -20.41 -5.78
CA SER A 127 -12.06 -20.63 -7.13
C SER A 127 -12.94 -19.46 -7.61
N LEU A 128 -13.78 -18.90 -6.74
CA LEU A 128 -14.58 -17.70 -7.05
C LEU A 128 -13.68 -16.48 -7.32
N CYS A 129 -12.63 -16.30 -6.52
CA CYS A 129 -11.66 -15.23 -6.74
C CYS A 129 -10.94 -15.36 -8.09
N VAL A 130 -10.47 -16.55 -8.41
CA VAL A 130 -9.82 -16.82 -9.71
C VAL A 130 -10.79 -16.57 -10.86
N ALA A 131 -12.03 -17.05 -10.78
CA ALA A 131 -13.06 -16.82 -11.80
C ALA A 131 -13.40 -15.33 -11.98
N ALA A 132 -13.30 -14.55 -10.90
CA ALA A 132 -13.48 -13.11 -10.93
C ALA A 132 -12.23 -12.32 -11.36
N GLY A 133 -11.12 -12.98 -11.71
CA GLY A 133 -9.85 -12.34 -12.10
C GLY A 133 -9.07 -11.74 -10.92
N ILE A 134 -9.40 -12.12 -9.69
CA ILE A 134 -8.70 -11.65 -8.48
C ILE A 134 -7.45 -12.49 -8.26
N SER A 135 -6.29 -11.83 -8.11
CA SER A 135 -5.00 -12.47 -7.85
C SER A 135 -4.33 -11.91 -6.60
N ALA A 136 -3.34 -12.64 -6.08
CA ALA A 136 -2.48 -12.22 -4.97
C ALA A 136 -3.23 -11.84 -3.67
N LEU A 137 -4.39 -12.46 -3.41
CA LEU A 137 -5.23 -12.19 -2.24
C LEU A 137 -4.72 -12.90 -0.96
N ASN A 138 -3.85 -13.91 -1.10
CA ASN A 138 -3.32 -14.67 0.05
C ASN A 138 -2.62 -13.75 1.05
N GLY A 139 -2.86 -14.02 2.34
CA GLY A 139 -2.23 -13.33 3.45
C GLY A 139 -0.72 -13.58 3.56
N HIS A 140 -0.08 -12.94 4.53
CA HIS A 140 1.35 -13.14 4.76
C HIS A 140 1.62 -14.58 5.21
N ARG A 141 2.76 -15.16 4.77
CA ARG A 141 3.11 -16.57 5.03
C ARG A 141 3.12 -16.95 6.52
N SER A 142 3.46 -16.01 7.41
CA SER A 142 3.51 -16.24 8.86
C SER A 142 2.15 -16.14 9.54
N VAL A 143 1.15 -15.55 8.89
CA VAL A 143 -0.17 -15.27 9.48
C VAL A 143 -1.27 -16.10 8.82
N GLY A 144 -1.14 -16.34 7.51
CA GLY A 144 -2.17 -17.01 6.72
C GLY A 144 -3.33 -16.08 6.36
N GLY A 145 -4.49 -16.67 6.07
CA GLY A 145 -5.70 -15.94 5.71
C GLY A 145 -5.60 -15.19 4.39
N TYR A 146 -6.28 -14.05 4.31
CA TYR A 146 -6.37 -13.20 3.14
C TYR A 146 -5.93 -11.77 3.44
N ARG A 147 -5.39 -11.09 2.43
CA ARG A 147 -5.02 -9.68 2.49
C ARG A 147 -5.33 -9.00 1.16
N ALA A 148 -6.35 -8.16 1.16
CA ALA A 148 -6.65 -7.28 0.05
C ALA A 148 -5.78 -6.01 0.13
N SER A 149 -4.87 -5.82 -0.82
CA SER A 149 -4.06 -4.61 -0.95
C SER A 149 -4.82 -3.60 -1.81
N ILE A 150 -5.51 -2.66 -1.15
CA ILE A 150 -6.40 -1.67 -1.80
C ILE A 150 -5.75 -0.28 -1.85
N TYR A 151 -4.50 -0.24 -2.32
CA TYR A 151 -3.71 1.01 -2.40
C TYR A 151 -4.37 2.11 -3.24
N ASN A 152 -3.78 3.29 -3.23
CA ASN A 152 -4.32 4.52 -3.82
C ASN A 152 -4.91 4.32 -5.22
N ALA A 153 -4.15 3.71 -6.13
CA ALA A 153 -4.54 3.57 -7.54
C ALA A 153 -5.52 2.41 -7.83
N LEU A 154 -5.83 1.56 -6.84
CA LEU A 154 -6.83 0.52 -7.04
C LEU A 154 -8.22 1.15 -7.13
N PRO A 155 -8.97 0.97 -8.22
CA PRO A 155 -10.30 1.55 -8.37
C PRO A 155 -11.32 0.87 -7.45
N LEU A 156 -12.37 1.60 -7.08
CA LEU A 156 -13.46 1.10 -6.25
C LEU A 156 -14.15 -0.12 -6.86
N GLU A 157 -14.25 -0.17 -8.17
CA GLU A 157 -14.82 -1.29 -8.93
C GLU A 157 -14.12 -2.60 -8.63
N SER A 158 -12.80 -2.60 -8.47
CA SER A 158 -12.03 -3.79 -8.10
C SER A 158 -12.35 -4.28 -6.68
N VAL A 159 -12.64 -3.36 -5.76
CA VAL A 159 -13.12 -3.72 -4.42
C VAL A 159 -14.51 -4.35 -4.49
N ASN A 160 -15.40 -3.80 -5.33
CA ASN A 160 -16.74 -4.35 -5.54
C ASN A 160 -16.71 -5.76 -6.16
N VAL A 161 -15.73 -6.05 -7.03
CA VAL A 161 -15.54 -7.42 -7.55
C VAL A 161 -15.20 -8.40 -6.44
N LEU A 162 -14.34 -8.03 -5.49
CA LEU A 162 -14.03 -8.87 -4.33
C LEU A 162 -15.26 -9.06 -3.42
N ILE A 163 -15.99 -7.98 -3.11
CA ILE A 163 -17.23 -8.03 -2.33
C ILE A 163 -18.23 -9.00 -2.98
N LYS A 164 -18.38 -8.92 -4.30
CA LYS A 164 -19.26 -9.83 -5.04
C LYS A 164 -18.84 -11.28 -4.91
N ALA A 165 -17.55 -11.59 -5.03
CA ALA A 165 -17.04 -12.95 -4.82
C ALA A 165 -17.29 -13.44 -3.38
N MET A 166 -17.17 -12.58 -2.37
CA MET A 166 -17.49 -12.89 -0.97
C MET A 166 -18.98 -13.22 -0.80
N GLN A 167 -19.88 -12.47 -1.40
CA GLN A 167 -21.33 -12.72 -1.36
C GLN A 167 -21.74 -13.99 -2.09
N ASP A 168 -21.08 -14.32 -3.20
CA ASP A 168 -21.37 -15.50 -3.99
C ASP A 168 -20.92 -16.80 -3.28
N LEU A 169 -20.01 -16.72 -2.30
CA LEU A 169 -19.60 -17.85 -1.48
C LEU A 169 -20.80 -18.48 -0.70
N ASN A 170 -21.78 -17.67 -0.34
CA ASN A 170 -22.96 -18.06 0.46
C ASN A 170 -24.15 -18.53 -0.41
N LYS A 171 -23.98 -18.55 -1.72
CA LYS A 171 -24.99 -19.09 -2.65
C LYS A 171 -24.69 -20.55 -3.01
#